data_25a443a20bb512553400d0555381447d
#
_entry.id   25a443a20bb512553400d0555381447d
#
_cell.length_a   1.000
_cell.length_b   1.000
_cell.length_c   1.000
_cell.angle_alpha   90.00
_cell.angle_beta   90.00
_cell.angle_gamma   90.00
#
_symmetry.space_group_name_H-M   'P 1'
#
loop_
_entity.id
_entity.type
_entity.pdbx_description
1 polymer ?
#
loop_
_entity_poly.entity_id
_entity_poly.type
_entity_poly.pdbx_seq_one_letter_code
_entity_poly.pdbx_strand_id
1 'polypeptide(L)'
;MVDVNGSRRFVVIGGGLAGLAAAVWLAEAGQQVTLLERRGRLGGRTQAMRVAEVDDLPDNGQHVVASGYRSLWRYLESVGTLRHVEFPGAGSLRWPGGRAVMLHTKGFRAVRTLMGAHPHAGPLERLRALRSALMLIRQALWQPAYLADITTDEWFRRLAMPAKAREALWDWLALGIAAEPVDKESAKVFADVLATGIRIGMRTRTGVTIGYPTVDLDTLYITGAEQLFERHGVEVRYRAVARKIIIVDGEATGVQLADGSVVEADAVICAVPNTAIGGLLDDLPEHAEIYAAADKLGFTPIVSTNLYLDRPLKTKSAMEALIGGTGVIDQVFDRQRMHQRAPDGTWLYCLTTSGAYEQIHKSNSEIVAEQMDLIRRYYPEAADAQVVAGHVVKMPKATFSQVLGTDNLRPGQRTSVPNLMLAGDWTRTDWCATMESAVQSAERAVEALLAQPEPDRAGSR
;
A
#
# COMPACT_ATOMS: atom_id res chain seq x y z
N MET A 1 20.59 36.78 -1.81
CA MET A 1 19.32 37.49 -1.58
C MET A 1 18.66 36.80 -0.38
N VAL A 2 18.54 37.47 0.74
CA VAL A 2 17.90 36.94 1.95
C VAL A 2 16.40 36.97 1.70
N ASP A 3 15.78 35.79 1.75
CA ASP A 3 14.33 35.69 1.60
C ASP A 3 13.66 36.27 2.86
N VAL A 4 12.82 37.30 2.69
CA VAL A 4 12.30 38.18 3.73
C VAL A 4 11.18 37.52 4.56
N ASN A 5 10.87 36.21 4.32
CA ASN A 5 9.69 35.52 4.88
C ASN A 5 9.96 34.36 5.84
N GLY A 6 11.18 34.12 6.32
CA GLY A 6 11.45 33.05 7.27
C GLY A 6 11.24 31.61 6.71
N SER A 7 11.17 31.41 5.37
CA SER A 7 11.02 30.09 4.79
C SER A 7 12.33 29.30 4.85
N ARG A 8 12.25 28.03 5.31
CA ARG A 8 13.37 27.08 5.34
C ARG A 8 13.45 26.31 4.03
N ARG A 9 14.68 25.89 3.67
CA ARG A 9 14.95 25.03 2.52
C ARG A 9 14.83 23.57 2.94
N PHE A 10 13.88 22.86 2.37
CA PHE A 10 13.68 21.46 2.60
C PHE A 10 14.11 20.65 1.39
N VAL A 11 14.86 19.57 1.62
CA VAL A 11 15.11 18.56 0.58
C VAL A 11 14.36 17.29 0.94
N VAL A 12 13.51 16.82 0.03
CA VAL A 12 12.79 15.55 0.11
C VAL A 12 13.43 14.56 -0.85
N ILE A 13 13.92 13.42 -0.36
CA ILE A 13 14.57 12.39 -1.16
C ILE A 13 13.58 11.26 -1.46
N GLY A 14 13.21 11.11 -2.73
CA GLY A 14 12.30 10.06 -3.23
C GLY A 14 10.92 10.60 -3.58
N GLY A 15 10.54 10.49 -4.85
CA GLY A 15 9.24 10.93 -5.40
C GLY A 15 8.14 9.86 -5.34
N GLY A 16 8.20 8.92 -4.38
CA GLY A 16 7.09 8.02 -4.05
C GLY A 16 6.02 8.71 -3.22
N LEU A 17 4.94 7.99 -2.86
CA LEU A 17 3.77 8.58 -2.19
C LEU A 17 4.11 9.30 -0.87
N ALA A 18 5.07 8.77 -0.09
CA ALA A 18 5.55 9.46 1.11
C ALA A 18 6.25 10.79 0.78
N GLY A 19 7.14 10.81 -0.22
CA GLY A 19 7.83 12.03 -0.61
C GLY A 19 6.92 13.05 -1.29
N LEU A 20 5.96 12.60 -2.10
CA LEU A 20 4.91 13.45 -2.67
C LEU A 20 4.11 14.16 -1.58
N ALA A 21 3.63 13.40 -0.57
CA ALA A 21 2.86 13.95 0.53
C ALA A 21 3.69 14.94 1.38
N ALA A 22 4.94 14.60 1.66
CA ALA A 22 5.85 15.50 2.37
C ALA A 22 6.07 16.82 1.61
N ALA A 23 6.37 16.73 0.31
CA ALA A 23 6.59 17.92 -0.52
C ALA A 23 5.32 18.78 -0.66
N VAL A 24 4.12 18.16 -0.80
CA VAL A 24 2.84 18.87 -0.83
C VAL A 24 2.63 19.67 0.45
N TRP A 25 2.73 19.04 1.62
CA TRP A 25 2.43 19.72 2.88
C TRP A 25 3.47 20.74 3.30
N LEU A 26 4.74 20.54 2.95
CA LEU A 26 5.79 21.55 3.12
C LEU A 26 5.53 22.78 2.23
N ALA A 27 5.12 22.54 0.98
CA ALA A 27 4.79 23.62 0.04
C ALA A 27 3.55 24.40 0.48
N GLU A 28 2.48 23.72 0.94
CA GLU A 28 1.30 24.35 1.55
C GLU A 28 1.65 25.18 2.80
N ALA A 29 2.68 24.77 3.55
CA ALA A 29 3.21 25.50 4.69
C ALA A 29 4.15 26.66 4.29
N GLY A 30 4.29 26.98 2.99
CA GLY A 30 5.10 28.09 2.49
C GLY A 30 6.60 27.87 2.55
N GLN A 31 7.07 26.62 2.64
CA GLN A 31 8.49 26.30 2.69
C GLN A 31 9.10 26.18 1.27
N GLN A 32 10.41 26.40 1.14
CA GLN A 32 11.13 26.13 -0.09
C GLN A 32 11.44 24.65 -0.17
N VAL A 33 10.94 23.96 -1.20
CA VAL A 33 11.05 22.50 -1.31
C VAL A 33 11.76 22.10 -2.59
N THR A 34 12.79 21.26 -2.46
CA THR A 34 13.40 20.52 -3.57
C THR A 34 13.09 19.04 -3.40
N LEU A 35 12.37 18.46 -4.35
CA LEU A 35 12.06 17.01 -4.40
C LEU A 35 13.03 16.30 -5.35
N LEU A 36 13.79 15.34 -4.83
CA LEU A 36 14.76 14.56 -5.59
C LEU A 36 14.18 13.19 -5.96
N GLU A 37 14.05 12.89 -7.23
CA GLU A 37 13.63 11.59 -7.73
C GLU A 37 14.70 10.98 -8.66
N ARG A 38 15.10 9.73 -8.37
CA ARG A 38 16.15 9.02 -9.14
C ARG A 38 15.71 8.60 -10.54
N ARG A 39 14.38 8.46 -10.76
CA ARG A 39 13.80 8.09 -12.06
C ARG A 39 13.40 9.33 -12.85
N GLY A 40 12.94 9.11 -14.08
CA GLY A 40 12.39 10.18 -14.91
C GLY A 40 10.90 10.47 -14.64
N ARG A 41 10.30 9.94 -13.55
CA ARG A 41 8.88 10.10 -13.22
C ARG A 41 8.65 9.90 -11.72
N LEU A 42 7.61 10.54 -11.20
CA LEU A 42 7.12 10.40 -9.83
C LEU A 42 6.26 9.14 -9.64
N GLY A 43 5.78 8.90 -8.42
CA GLY A 43 4.83 7.85 -8.06
C GLY A 43 5.45 6.63 -7.37
N GLY A 44 6.74 6.34 -7.61
CA GLY A 44 7.40 5.21 -6.98
C GLY A 44 6.76 3.86 -7.32
N ARG A 45 6.06 3.26 -6.35
CA ARG A 45 5.30 1.99 -6.51
C ARG A 45 3.85 2.19 -6.96
N THR A 46 3.33 3.41 -6.98
CA THR A 46 1.97 3.75 -7.41
C THR A 46 2.03 4.49 -8.74
N GLN A 47 1.87 3.79 -9.85
CA GLN A 47 2.02 4.37 -11.18
C GLN A 47 1.26 3.58 -12.25
N ALA A 48 0.84 4.27 -13.31
CA ALA A 48 0.33 3.63 -14.51
C ALA A 48 1.48 3.14 -15.41
N MET A 49 1.23 2.10 -16.23
CA MET A 49 2.21 1.49 -17.13
C MET A 49 1.62 1.26 -18.52
N ARG A 50 2.31 1.74 -19.55
CA ARG A 50 1.83 1.57 -20.93
C ARG A 50 1.87 0.12 -21.38
N VAL A 51 0.76 -0.37 -21.94
CA VAL A 51 0.62 -1.66 -22.62
C VAL A 51 0.48 -1.38 -24.11
N ALA A 52 1.60 -1.55 -24.83
CA ALA A 52 1.71 -1.14 -26.23
C ALA A 52 0.80 -1.98 -27.16
N GLU A 53 0.57 -3.25 -26.82
CA GLU A 53 -0.22 -4.20 -27.60
C GLU A 53 -1.68 -3.77 -27.79
N VAL A 54 -2.21 -3.01 -26.84
CA VAL A 54 -3.58 -2.53 -26.82
C VAL A 54 -3.68 -1.01 -26.73
N ASP A 55 -2.54 -0.31 -26.78
CA ASP A 55 -2.42 1.15 -26.64
C ASP A 55 -3.19 1.71 -25.42
N ASP A 56 -3.00 1.06 -24.27
CA ASP A 56 -3.66 1.44 -23.01
C ASP A 56 -2.62 1.78 -21.93
N LEU A 57 -3.07 2.47 -20.87
CA LEU A 57 -2.24 2.89 -19.74
C LEU A 57 -2.86 2.41 -18.40
N PRO A 58 -2.95 1.10 -18.17
CA PRO A 58 -3.44 0.58 -16.90
C PRO A 58 -2.44 0.80 -15.76
N ASP A 59 -2.90 0.65 -14.53
CA ASP A 59 -2.04 0.68 -13.36
C ASP A 59 -1.08 -0.51 -13.31
N ASN A 60 0.05 -0.33 -12.63
CA ASN A 60 1.03 -1.41 -12.38
C ASN A 60 0.46 -2.55 -11.52
N GLY A 61 -0.71 -2.37 -10.96
CA GLY A 61 -1.50 -3.31 -10.18
C GLY A 61 -2.66 -2.57 -9.54
N GLN A 62 -3.75 -3.27 -9.24
CA GLN A 62 -4.88 -2.64 -8.59
C GLN A 62 -4.55 -2.30 -7.14
N HIS A 63 -4.74 -1.05 -6.77
CA HIS A 63 -4.66 -0.59 -5.40
C HIS A 63 -6.07 -0.42 -4.82
N VAL A 64 -6.25 -0.93 -3.61
CA VAL A 64 -7.47 -0.73 -2.81
C VAL A 64 -7.15 0.17 -1.64
N VAL A 65 -8.16 0.87 -1.15
CA VAL A 65 -8.06 1.80 -0.03
C VAL A 65 -9.08 1.45 1.04
N ALA A 66 -8.77 1.71 2.29
CA ALA A 66 -9.71 1.50 3.39
C ALA A 66 -10.32 2.82 3.84
N SER A 67 -11.62 2.88 4.06
CA SER A 67 -12.31 4.10 4.53
C SER A 67 -11.76 4.63 5.86
N GLY A 68 -10.98 3.82 6.57
CA GLY A 68 -10.29 4.20 7.79
C GLY A 68 -8.98 4.95 7.61
N TYR A 69 -8.49 5.11 6.40
CA TYR A 69 -7.31 5.93 6.13
C TYR A 69 -7.60 7.40 6.43
N ARG A 70 -6.63 8.12 6.98
CA ARG A 70 -6.77 9.54 7.35
C ARG A 70 -5.76 10.41 6.62
N SER A 71 -4.49 10.05 6.71
CA SER A 71 -3.41 10.81 6.11
C SER A 71 -3.49 10.77 4.58
N LEU A 72 -3.89 9.60 4.01
CA LEU A 72 -4.14 9.48 2.59
C LEU A 72 -5.30 10.37 2.13
N TRP A 73 -6.39 10.46 2.89
CA TRP A 73 -7.52 11.33 2.56
C TRP A 73 -7.11 12.80 2.57
N ARG A 74 -6.36 13.23 3.57
CA ARG A 74 -5.78 14.58 3.64
C ARG A 74 -4.93 14.88 2.42
N TYR A 75 -4.06 13.93 2.01
CA TYR A 75 -3.24 14.09 0.81
C TYR A 75 -4.08 14.25 -0.46
N LEU A 76 -5.07 13.35 -0.67
CA LEU A 76 -5.96 13.42 -1.83
C LEU A 76 -6.82 14.69 -1.85
N GLU A 77 -7.16 15.23 -0.69
CA GLU A 77 -7.84 16.53 -0.56
C GLU A 77 -6.91 17.68 -0.97
N SER A 78 -5.67 17.71 -0.47
CA SER A 78 -4.66 18.72 -0.87
C SER A 78 -4.42 18.73 -2.38
N VAL A 79 -4.33 17.56 -3.02
CA VAL A 79 -4.12 17.46 -4.47
C VAL A 79 -5.41 17.47 -5.30
N GLY A 80 -6.60 17.60 -4.65
CA GLY A 80 -7.91 17.79 -5.30
C GLY A 80 -8.50 16.54 -5.96
N THR A 81 -8.02 15.33 -5.62
CA THR A 81 -8.39 14.07 -6.27
C THR A 81 -9.26 13.13 -5.43
N LEU A 82 -9.59 13.51 -4.19
CA LEU A 82 -10.40 12.70 -3.26
C LEU A 82 -11.72 12.20 -3.88
N ARG A 83 -12.35 13.00 -4.75
CA ARG A 83 -13.60 12.65 -5.46
C ARG A 83 -13.48 11.42 -6.36
N HIS A 84 -12.26 10.99 -6.69
CA HIS A 84 -11.98 9.84 -7.55
C HIS A 84 -11.82 8.53 -6.78
N VAL A 85 -12.26 8.48 -5.53
CA VAL A 85 -12.30 7.25 -4.73
C VAL A 85 -13.74 6.86 -4.46
N GLU A 86 -14.08 5.61 -4.76
CA GLU A 86 -15.42 5.06 -4.56
C GLU A 86 -15.40 3.93 -3.52
N PHE A 87 -16.46 3.88 -2.69
CA PHE A 87 -16.67 2.86 -1.66
C PHE A 87 -17.96 2.09 -1.94
N PRO A 88 -17.91 1.00 -2.69
CA PRO A 88 -19.13 0.26 -3.09
C PRO A 88 -19.85 -0.41 -1.92
N GLY A 89 -19.19 -0.55 -0.76
CA GLY A 89 -19.77 -1.17 0.43
C GLY A 89 -19.96 -2.68 0.37
N ALA A 90 -19.56 -3.30 -0.73
CA ALA A 90 -19.61 -4.75 -0.93
C ALA A 90 -18.56 -5.21 -1.94
N GLY A 91 -17.95 -6.35 -1.65
CA GLY A 91 -17.18 -7.17 -2.60
C GLY A 91 -17.88 -8.51 -2.82
N SER A 92 -17.27 -9.43 -3.54
CA SER A 92 -17.81 -10.78 -3.67
C SER A 92 -16.71 -11.84 -3.53
N LEU A 93 -17.14 -13.03 -3.11
CA LEU A 93 -16.35 -14.25 -3.09
C LEU A 93 -16.82 -15.15 -4.21
N ARG A 94 -15.91 -15.76 -4.94
CA ARG A 94 -16.24 -16.69 -6.01
C ARG A 94 -15.55 -18.03 -5.81
N TRP A 95 -16.31 -19.09 -6.01
CA TRP A 95 -15.84 -20.48 -5.96
C TRP A 95 -15.75 -21.08 -7.37
N PRO A 96 -15.01 -22.15 -7.55
CA PRO A 96 -15.00 -22.92 -8.81
C PRO A 96 -16.43 -23.30 -9.22
N GLY A 97 -16.69 -23.33 -10.53
CA GLY A 97 -18.04 -23.57 -11.06
C GLY A 97 -18.96 -22.34 -11.08
N GLY A 98 -18.42 -21.15 -10.83
CA GLY A 98 -19.12 -19.87 -11.04
C GLY A 98 -19.99 -19.39 -9.89
N ARG A 99 -20.09 -20.13 -8.78
CA ARG A 99 -20.87 -19.70 -7.63
C ARG A 99 -20.22 -18.49 -6.96
N ALA A 100 -20.98 -17.40 -6.81
CA ALA A 100 -20.49 -16.18 -6.14
C ALA A 100 -21.45 -15.70 -5.05
N VAL A 101 -20.88 -15.19 -3.95
CA VAL A 101 -21.59 -14.67 -2.77
C VAL A 101 -21.12 -13.24 -2.49
N MET A 102 -22.06 -12.32 -2.30
CA MET A 102 -21.75 -10.95 -1.92
C MET A 102 -21.32 -10.88 -0.45
N LEU A 103 -20.21 -10.18 -0.19
CA LEU A 103 -19.77 -9.78 1.14
C LEU A 103 -20.29 -8.39 1.45
N HIS A 104 -20.98 -8.25 2.57
CA HIS A 104 -21.47 -6.97 3.05
C HIS A 104 -20.67 -6.54 4.28
N THR A 105 -20.21 -5.29 4.30
CA THR A 105 -19.45 -4.73 5.40
C THR A 105 -20.30 -3.92 6.39
N LYS A 106 -21.60 -3.73 6.09
CA LYS A 106 -22.51 -2.89 6.89
C LYS A 106 -23.79 -3.61 7.31
N GLY A 107 -24.32 -3.20 8.47
CA GLY A 107 -25.62 -3.60 8.98
C GLY A 107 -25.72 -5.09 9.36
N PHE A 108 -26.95 -5.60 9.49
CA PHE A 108 -27.21 -7.00 9.85
C PHE A 108 -26.60 -8.01 8.84
N ARG A 109 -26.45 -7.59 7.59
CA ARG A 109 -25.82 -8.43 6.56
C ARG A 109 -24.33 -8.70 6.82
N ALA A 110 -23.63 -7.79 7.52
CA ALA A 110 -22.24 -8.01 7.95
C ALA A 110 -22.10 -9.17 8.95
N VAL A 111 -23.09 -9.36 9.84
CA VAL A 111 -23.12 -10.52 10.76
C VAL A 111 -23.14 -11.84 9.98
N ARG A 112 -23.91 -11.90 8.90
CA ARG A 112 -23.94 -13.08 8.02
C ARG A 112 -22.56 -13.36 7.38
N THR A 113 -21.80 -12.32 7.05
CA THR A 113 -20.42 -12.45 6.57
C THR A 113 -19.53 -13.06 7.66
N LEU A 114 -19.60 -12.54 8.89
CA LEU A 114 -18.84 -13.07 10.04
C LEU A 114 -19.23 -14.50 10.42
N MET A 115 -20.50 -14.91 10.21
CA MET A 115 -20.97 -16.28 10.42
C MET A 115 -20.44 -17.29 9.38
N GLY A 116 -19.51 -16.88 8.55
CA GLY A 116 -18.96 -17.69 7.47
C GLY A 116 -19.86 -17.64 6.22
N ALA A 117 -19.44 -16.84 5.26
CA ALA A 117 -20.12 -16.71 3.97
C ALA A 117 -20.04 -17.99 3.10
N HIS A 118 -19.36 -19.04 3.60
CA HIS A 118 -19.15 -20.27 2.86
C HIS A 118 -20.50 -20.95 2.57
N PRO A 119 -20.81 -21.23 1.29
CA PRO A 119 -22.12 -21.71 0.86
C PRO A 119 -22.52 -23.08 1.45
N HIS A 120 -21.53 -23.91 1.79
CA HIS A 120 -21.74 -25.26 2.34
C HIS A 120 -21.51 -25.36 3.86
N ALA A 121 -21.47 -24.23 4.59
CA ALA A 121 -21.34 -24.25 6.04
C ALA A 121 -22.68 -24.63 6.70
N GLY A 122 -22.64 -25.65 7.55
CA GLY A 122 -23.79 -26.06 8.36
C GLY A 122 -24.09 -25.11 9.52
N PRO A 123 -25.26 -25.21 10.17
CA PRO A 123 -25.65 -24.32 11.28
C PRO A 123 -24.66 -24.30 12.44
N LEU A 124 -24.14 -25.47 12.85
CA LEU A 124 -23.15 -25.57 13.92
C LEU A 124 -21.78 -24.94 13.53
N GLU A 125 -21.36 -25.12 12.29
CA GLU A 125 -20.14 -24.48 11.78
C GLU A 125 -20.28 -22.95 11.77
N ARG A 126 -21.45 -22.44 11.41
CA ARG A 126 -21.75 -20.99 11.43
C ARG A 126 -21.72 -20.42 12.85
N LEU A 127 -22.27 -21.15 13.84
CA LEU A 127 -22.21 -20.75 15.25
C LEU A 127 -20.75 -20.73 15.75
N ARG A 128 -19.96 -21.77 15.42
CA ARG A 128 -18.53 -21.82 15.76
C ARG A 128 -17.75 -20.69 15.07
N ALA A 129 -18.02 -20.40 13.80
CA ALA A 129 -17.40 -19.29 13.08
C ALA A 129 -17.70 -17.94 13.75
N LEU A 130 -18.97 -17.69 14.14
CA LEU A 130 -19.33 -16.47 14.86
C LEU A 130 -18.61 -16.36 16.20
N ARG A 131 -18.57 -17.44 16.99
CA ARG A 131 -17.81 -17.46 18.26
C ARG A 131 -16.34 -17.13 18.05
N SER A 132 -15.69 -17.79 17.09
CA SER A 132 -14.27 -17.57 16.81
C SER A 132 -14.01 -16.13 16.30
N ALA A 133 -14.90 -15.59 15.45
CA ALA A 133 -14.83 -14.21 14.99
C ALA A 133 -14.95 -13.19 16.13
N LEU A 134 -15.89 -13.39 17.06
CA LEU A 134 -16.05 -12.52 18.23
C LEU A 134 -14.83 -12.60 19.17
N MET A 135 -14.27 -13.79 19.36
CA MET A 135 -13.03 -13.95 20.15
C MET A 135 -11.84 -13.27 19.46
N LEU A 136 -11.71 -13.42 18.15
CA LEU A 136 -10.68 -12.76 17.35
C LEU A 136 -10.79 -11.24 17.47
N ILE A 137 -11.96 -10.67 17.27
CA ILE A 137 -12.23 -9.23 17.42
C ILE A 137 -11.86 -8.76 18.84
N ARG A 138 -12.30 -9.50 19.87
CA ARG A 138 -11.95 -9.16 21.25
C ARG A 138 -10.43 -9.17 21.47
N GLN A 139 -9.73 -10.20 20.98
CA GLN A 139 -8.29 -10.30 21.15
C GLN A 139 -7.53 -9.25 20.31
N ALA A 140 -8.00 -8.93 19.12
CA ALA A 140 -7.45 -7.83 18.33
C ALA A 140 -7.53 -6.49 19.08
N LEU A 141 -8.66 -6.19 19.74
CA LEU A 141 -8.86 -4.96 20.52
C LEU A 141 -8.05 -4.93 21.81
N TRP A 142 -7.89 -6.07 22.48
CA TRP A 142 -7.17 -6.20 23.74
C TRP A 142 -5.65 -6.42 23.54
N GLN A 143 -5.26 -6.96 22.41
CA GLN A 143 -3.89 -7.18 21.97
C GLN A 143 -3.02 -7.91 23.02
N PRO A 144 -3.35 -9.16 23.34
CA PRO A 144 -2.53 -9.93 24.26
C PRO A 144 -1.10 -10.11 23.71
N ALA A 145 -0.09 -9.97 24.56
CA ALA A 145 1.32 -9.93 24.17
C ALA A 145 1.75 -11.13 23.28
N TYR A 146 1.18 -12.32 23.51
CA TYR A 146 1.53 -13.53 22.76
C TYR A 146 1.26 -13.44 21.24
N LEU A 147 0.45 -12.48 20.78
CA LEU A 147 0.20 -12.28 19.34
C LEU A 147 1.46 -11.84 18.58
N ALA A 148 2.43 -11.27 19.28
CA ALA A 148 3.72 -10.90 18.70
C ALA A 148 4.60 -12.11 18.37
N ASP A 149 4.34 -13.27 18.99
CA ASP A 149 5.17 -14.46 18.95
C ASP A 149 4.57 -15.60 18.11
N ILE A 150 3.40 -15.38 17.50
CA ILE A 150 2.70 -16.40 16.71
C ILE A 150 2.30 -15.90 15.34
N THR A 151 2.09 -16.83 14.40
CA THR A 151 1.54 -16.53 13.09
C THR A 151 0.03 -16.37 13.15
N THR A 152 -0.56 -15.74 12.12
CA THR A 152 -2.00 -15.62 11.94
C THR A 152 -2.67 -17.00 11.87
N ASP A 153 -2.02 -17.98 11.20
CA ASP A 153 -2.50 -19.37 11.16
C ASP A 153 -2.58 -19.99 12.56
N GLU A 154 -1.53 -19.83 13.37
CA GLU A 154 -1.53 -20.33 14.74
C GLU A 154 -2.62 -19.65 15.58
N TRP A 155 -2.83 -18.36 15.40
CA TRP A 155 -3.92 -17.64 16.09
C TRP A 155 -5.29 -18.22 15.73
N PHE A 156 -5.55 -18.43 14.42
CA PHE A 156 -6.82 -19.04 13.97
C PHE A 156 -7.01 -20.46 14.52
N ARG A 157 -5.93 -21.26 14.61
CA ARG A 157 -5.99 -22.59 15.24
C ARG A 157 -6.32 -22.51 16.74
N ARG A 158 -5.71 -21.61 17.50
CA ARG A 158 -6.02 -21.39 18.93
C ARG A 158 -7.46 -20.94 19.17
N LEU A 159 -8.04 -20.20 18.25
CA LEU A 159 -9.44 -19.80 18.28
C LEU A 159 -10.40 -20.92 17.83
N ALA A 160 -9.91 -22.09 17.43
CA ALA A 160 -10.69 -23.17 16.83
C ALA A 160 -11.59 -22.69 15.69
N MET A 161 -11.04 -21.80 14.84
CA MET A 161 -11.77 -21.22 13.71
C MET A 161 -12.07 -22.30 12.66
N PRO A 162 -13.33 -22.49 12.25
CA PRO A 162 -13.68 -23.52 11.28
C PRO A 162 -13.01 -23.30 9.93
N ALA A 163 -12.53 -24.38 9.28
CA ALA A 163 -11.82 -24.30 8.01
C ALA A 163 -12.63 -23.54 6.93
N LYS A 164 -13.94 -23.80 6.83
CA LYS A 164 -14.79 -23.09 5.86
C LYS A 164 -14.94 -21.59 6.15
N ALA A 165 -14.84 -21.15 7.42
CA ALA A 165 -14.85 -19.74 7.76
C ALA A 165 -13.50 -19.08 7.42
N ARG A 166 -12.40 -19.80 7.64
CA ARG A 166 -11.06 -19.38 7.23
C ARG A 166 -11.02 -19.19 5.73
N GLU A 167 -11.32 -20.23 4.98
CA GLU A 167 -11.33 -20.23 3.52
C GLU A 167 -12.18 -19.09 2.93
N ALA A 168 -13.40 -18.90 3.45
CA ALA A 168 -14.33 -17.92 2.90
C ALA A 168 -14.03 -16.47 3.25
N LEU A 169 -13.27 -16.19 4.32
CA LEU A 169 -13.08 -14.81 4.77
C LEU A 169 -11.70 -14.55 5.35
N TRP A 170 -11.27 -15.32 6.36
CA TRP A 170 -10.20 -14.89 7.22
C TRP A 170 -8.82 -15.04 6.59
N ASP A 171 -8.55 -16.14 5.90
CA ASP A 171 -7.26 -16.36 5.21
C ASP A 171 -7.08 -15.37 4.06
N TRP A 172 -8.15 -15.11 3.29
CA TRP A 172 -8.13 -14.11 2.23
C TRP A 172 -7.97 -12.68 2.78
N LEU A 173 -8.67 -12.34 3.89
CA LEU A 173 -8.56 -11.01 4.49
C LEU A 173 -7.16 -10.75 5.03
N ALA A 174 -6.55 -11.74 5.69
CA ALA A 174 -5.21 -11.67 6.21
C ALA A 174 -4.20 -11.46 5.06
N LEU A 175 -4.26 -12.33 4.04
CA LEU A 175 -3.42 -12.18 2.85
C LEU A 175 -3.57 -10.80 2.18
N GLY A 176 -4.79 -10.27 2.11
CA GLY A 176 -5.06 -8.95 1.54
C GLY A 176 -4.52 -7.78 2.36
N ILE A 177 -4.35 -7.95 3.68
CA ILE A 177 -3.79 -6.95 4.60
C ILE A 177 -2.27 -6.95 4.56
N ALA A 178 -1.65 -8.12 4.75
CA ALA A 178 -0.20 -8.24 4.91
C ALA A 178 0.54 -8.61 3.62
N ALA A 179 -0.18 -9.03 2.59
CA ALA A 179 0.35 -9.65 1.37
C ALA A 179 1.20 -10.91 1.63
N GLU A 180 1.13 -11.47 2.85
CA GLU A 180 1.84 -12.69 3.28
C GLU A 180 0.87 -13.84 3.50
N PRO A 181 1.26 -15.10 3.19
CA PRO A 181 0.50 -16.26 3.58
C PRO A 181 0.31 -16.33 5.11
N VAL A 182 -0.85 -16.77 5.57
CA VAL A 182 -1.23 -16.78 6.99
C VAL A 182 -0.30 -17.59 7.90
N ASP A 183 0.42 -18.56 7.35
CA ASP A 183 1.42 -19.38 8.06
C ASP A 183 2.75 -18.64 8.27
N LYS A 184 2.95 -17.51 7.61
CA LYS A 184 4.12 -16.62 7.76
C LYS A 184 3.76 -15.29 8.41
N GLU A 185 2.57 -14.76 8.12
CA GLU A 185 2.08 -13.47 8.59
C GLU A 185 2.07 -13.40 10.13
N SER A 186 2.51 -12.28 10.69
CA SER A 186 2.44 -11.99 12.12
C SER A 186 0.99 -11.76 12.56
N ALA A 187 0.53 -12.53 13.55
CA ALA A 187 -0.80 -12.33 14.14
C ALA A 187 -0.95 -10.93 14.76
N LYS A 188 0.14 -10.34 15.26
CA LYS A 188 0.12 -8.97 15.78
C LYS A 188 -0.20 -7.95 14.69
N VAL A 189 0.43 -8.05 13.52
CA VAL A 189 0.17 -7.14 12.39
C VAL A 189 -1.29 -7.23 11.96
N PHE A 190 -1.82 -8.43 11.80
CA PHE A 190 -3.23 -8.62 11.47
C PHE A 190 -4.17 -8.06 12.56
N ALA A 191 -3.85 -8.29 13.84
CA ALA A 191 -4.63 -7.77 14.97
C ALA A 191 -4.60 -6.24 15.03
N ASP A 192 -3.46 -5.60 14.79
CA ASP A 192 -3.31 -4.13 14.79
C ASP A 192 -4.19 -3.47 13.73
N VAL A 193 -4.18 -4.00 12.51
CA VAL A 193 -5.03 -3.50 11.41
C VAL A 193 -6.50 -3.69 11.71
N LEU A 194 -6.90 -4.87 12.22
CA LEU A 194 -8.29 -5.11 12.63
C LEU A 194 -8.72 -4.17 13.74
N ALA A 195 -7.91 -4.00 14.78
CA ALA A 195 -8.20 -3.11 15.90
C ALA A 195 -8.36 -1.67 15.45
N THR A 196 -7.45 -1.20 14.59
CA THR A 196 -7.51 0.14 14.00
C THR A 196 -8.79 0.31 13.20
N GLY A 197 -9.11 -0.63 12.31
CA GLY A 197 -10.33 -0.62 11.54
C GLY A 197 -11.60 -0.61 12.40
N ILE A 198 -11.66 -1.45 13.43
CA ILE A 198 -12.81 -1.51 14.35
C ILE A 198 -12.96 -0.20 15.12
N ARG A 199 -11.88 0.36 15.69
CA ARG A 199 -11.90 1.64 16.43
C ARG A 199 -12.40 2.80 15.55
N ILE A 200 -11.95 2.86 14.30
CA ILE A 200 -12.43 3.86 13.34
C ILE A 200 -13.90 3.63 13.02
N GLY A 201 -14.29 2.39 12.73
CA GLY A 201 -15.69 2.04 12.47
C GLY A 201 -16.65 2.41 13.61
N MET A 202 -16.20 2.24 14.85
CA MET A 202 -16.98 2.69 16.03
C MET A 202 -17.12 4.20 16.12
N ARG A 203 -16.07 4.96 15.77
CA ARG A 203 -16.09 6.43 15.81
C ARG A 203 -16.94 7.03 14.69
N THR A 204 -16.84 6.48 13.50
CA THR A 204 -17.53 7.01 12.30
C THR A 204 -18.93 6.46 12.11
N ARG A 205 -19.32 5.41 12.85
CA ARG A 205 -20.57 4.64 12.71
C ARG A 205 -20.78 4.04 11.30
N THR A 206 -19.77 4.09 10.45
CA THR A 206 -19.86 3.61 9.05
C THR A 206 -19.23 2.24 8.84
N GLY A 207 -18.47 1.73 9.82
CA GLY A 207 -17.60 0.57 9.64
C GLY A 207 -16.40 0.88 8.74
N VAL A 208 -15.48 -0.07 8.62
CA VAL A 208 -14.41 0.01 7.61
C VAL A 208 -14.89 -0.65 6.34
N THR A 209 -14.85 0.09 5.25
CA THR A 209 -15.17 -0.41 3.91
C THR A 209 -13.94 -0.29 3.02
N ILE A 210 -13.81 -1.21 2.08
CA ILE A 210 -12.77 -1.17 1.05
C ILE A 210 -13.31 -0.37 -0.12
N GLY A 211 -12.50 0.54 -0.63
CA GLY A 211 -12.75 1.36 -1.82
C GLY A 211 -11.68 1.16 -2.87
N TYR A 212 -11.90 1.77 -4.01
CA TYR A 212 -10.98 1.74 -5.14
C TYR A 212 -10.98 3.09 -5.89
N PRO A 213 -9.87 3.42 -6.59
CA PRO A 213 -9.84 4.57 -7.47
C PRO A 213 -10.69 4.34 -8.72
N THR A 214 -11.37 5.41 -9.18
CA THR A 214 -12.14 5.42 -10.43
C THR A 214 -11.35 5.99 -11.61
N VAL A 215 -10.12 6.39 -11.37
CA VAL A 215 -9.13 6.87 -12.34
C VAL A 215 -7.84 6.08 -12.17
N ASP A 216 -6.89 6.23 -13.10
CA ASP A 216 -5.56 5.65 -12.98
C ASP A 216 -4.76 6.26 -11.80
N LEU A 217 -3.70 5.58 -11.37
CA LEU A 217 -2.92 5.98 -10.21
C LEU A 217 -2.11 7.26 -10.44
N ASP A 218 -1.68 7.55 -11.67
CA ASP A 218 -0.97 8.78 -11.99
C ASP A 218 -1.92 9.99 -11.82
N THR A 219 -3.15 9.89 -12.32
CA THR A 219 -4.20 10.90 -12.11
C THR A 219 -4.55 11.05 -10.63
N LEU A 220 -4.65 9.93 -9.89
CA LEU A 220 -5.05 9.97 -8.48
C LEU A 220 -3.99 10.60 -7.58
N TYR A 221 -2.71 10.23 -7.76
CA TYR A 221 -1.66 10.57 -6.80
C TYR A 221 -0.64 11.59 -7.30
N ILE A 222 -0.43 11.72 -8.61
CA ILE A 222 0.72 12.46 -9.15
C ILE A 222 0.28 13.77 -9.78
N THR A 223 -0.65 13.74 -10.72
CA THR A 223 -1.02 14.91 -11.54
C THR A 223 -1.43 16.13 -10.69
N GLY A 224 -2.24 15.92 -9.64
CA GLY A 224 -2.64 16.99 -8.74
C GLY A 224 -1.47 17.53 -7.91
N ALA A 225 -0.52 16.67 -7.52
CA ALA A 225 0.68 17.08 -6.80
C ALA A 225 1.61 17.92 -7.69
N GLU A 226 1.83 17.52 -8.95
CA GLU A 226 2.64 18.29 -9.91
C GLU A 226 2.05 19.69 -10.14
N GLN A 227 0.73 19.80 -10.31
CA GLN A 227 0.04 21.09 -10.41
C GLN A 227 0.19 21.96 -9.15
N LEU A 228 0.22 21.35 -7.96
CA LEU A 228 0.48 22.04 -6.71
C LEU A 228 1.95 22.49 -6.64
N PHE A 229 2.88 21.67 -7.06
CA PHE A 229 4.29 21.99 -7.11
C PHE A 229 4.57 23.21 -8.02
N GLU A 230 3.98 23.25 -9.20
CA GLU A 230 4.08 24.41 -10.09
C GLU A 230 3.56 25.68 -9.43
N ARG A 231 2.42 25.62 -8.75
CA ARG A 231 1.81 26.80 -8.07
C ARG A 231 2.62 27.33 -6.89
N HIS A 232 3.30 26.42 -6.16
CA HIS A 232 4.07 26.76 -4.96
C HIS A 232 5.57 26.86 -5.20
N GLY A 233 6.04 26.70 -6.45
CA GLY A 233 7.45 26.79 -6.78
C GLY A 233 8.32 25.66 -6.22
N VAL A 234 7.77 24.47 -6.06
CA VAL A 234 8.54 23.27 -5.67
C VAL A 234 9.46 22.87 -6.81
N GLU A 235 10.75 22.78 -6.54
CA GLU A 235 11.73 22.29 -7.51
C GLU A 235 11.72 20.76 -7.53
N VAL A 236 11.28 20.14 -8.65
CA VAL A 236 11.38 18.70 -8.84
C VAL A 236 12.58 18.36 -9.72
N ARG A 237 13.55 17.64 -9.15
CA ARG A 237 14.73 17.16 -9.88
C ARG A 237 14.57 15.68 -10.21
N TYR A 238 14.28 15.40 -11.47
CA TYR A 238 14.25 14.03 -12.01
C TYR A 238 15.65 13.53 -12.30
N ARG A 239 15.83 12.21 -12.27
CA ARG A 239 17.12 11.53 -12.48
C ARG A 239 18.21 12.00 -11.50
N ALA A 240 17.78 12.57 -10.38
CA ALA A 240 18.64 13.06 -9.31
C ALA A 240 18.84 11.93 -8.26
N VAL A 241 19.96 11.23 -8.39
CA VAL A 241 20.28 10.10 -7.49
C VAL A 241 21.01 10.66 -6.27
N ALA A 242 20.31 10.74 -5.14
CA ALA A 242 20.94 11.06 -3.86
C ALA A 242 21.92 9.94 -3.45
N ARG A 243 23.11 10.30 -3.01
CA ARG A 243 24.17 9.40 -2.55
C ARG A 243 24.39 9.45 -1.05
N LYS A 244 24.32 10.64 -0.48
CA LYS A 244 24.64 10.87 0.91
C LYS A 244 23.91 12.10 1.44
N ILE A 245 23.42 12.05 2.65
CA ILE A 245 22.94 13.21 3.41
C ILE A 245 24.15 13.73 4.19
N ILE A 246 24.49 15.00 3.98
CA ILE A 246 25.63 15.64 4.61
C ILE A 246 25.22 16.14 5.99
N ILE A 247 25.92 15.67 7.02
CA ILE A 247 25.70 16.08 8.41
C ILE A 247 26.96 16.82 8.89
N VAL A 248 26.76 18.05 9.36
CA VAL A 248 27.84 18.92 9.91
C VAL A 248 27.36 19.43 11.27
N ASP A 249 28.21 19.32 12.28
CA ASP A 249 27.91 19.76 13.65
C ASP A 249 26.57 19.24 14.22
N GLY A 250 26.19 18.02 13.82
CA GLY A 250 24.95 17.36 14.28
C GLY A 250 23.69 17.80 13.55
N GLU A 251 23.79 18.54 12.46
CA GLU A 251 22.68 18.97 11.62
C GLU A 251 22.84 18.52 10.16
N ALA A 252 21.75 18.15 9.51
CA ALA A 252 21.72 17.88 8.08
C ALA A 252 21.77 19.21 7.31
N THR A 253 22.82 19.39 6.51
CA THR A 253 23.09 20.65 5.79
C THR A 253 22.86 20.55 4.29
N GLY A 254 22.66 19.35 3.77
CA GLY A 254 22.42 19.13 2.35
C GLY A 254 22.43 17.67 1.94
N VAL A 255 22.27 17.45 0.65
CA VAL A 255 22.27 16.13 0.00
C VAL A 255 23.24 16.13 -1.16
N GLN A 256 24.20 15.22 -1.13
CA GLN A 256 25.12 14.98 -2.23
C GLN A 256 24.47 14.04 -3.27
N LEU A 257 24.51 14.44 -4.53
CA LEU A 257 24.03 13.66 -5.65
C LEU A 257 25.14 12.79 -6.28
N ALA A 258 24.73 11.86 -7.15
CA ALA A 258 25.65 10.94 -7.81
C ALA A 258 26.62 11.62 -8.80
N ASP A 259 26.29 12.79 -9.32
CA ASP A 259 27.14 13.62 -10.17
C ASP A 259 28.14 14.49 -9.39
N GLY A 260 28.14 14.37 -8.05
CA GLY A 260 29.01 15.12 -7.14
C GLY A 260 28.44 16.49 -6.74
N SER A 261 27.36 16.95 -7.32
CA SER A 261 26.70 18.20 -6.89
C SER A 261 26.05 18.06 -5.51
N VAL A 262 25.88 19.18 -4.83
CA VAL A 262 25.25 19.25 -3.51
C VAL A 262 24.01 20.12 -3.59
N VAL A 263 22.91 19.64 -3.02
CA VAL A 263 21.69 20.41 -2.79
C VAL A 263 21.66 20.81 -1.32
N GLU A 264 21.82 22.08 -1.03
CA GLU A 264 21.78 22.63 0.33
C GLU A 264 20.38 22.51 0.93
N ALA A 265 20.31 22.22 2.23
CA ALA A 265 19.07 22.11 2.97
C ALA A 265 19.21 22.62 4.40
N ASP A 266 18.14 23.19 4.93
CA ASP A 266 17.96 23.49 6.36
C ASP A 266 17.27 22.33 7.09
N ALA A 267 16.60 21.42 6.34
CA ALA A 267 16.07 20.15 6.82
C ALA A 267 15.91 19.14 5.68
N VAL A 268 16.00 17.84 6.02
CA VAL A 268 15.91 16.74 5.05
C VAL A 268 14.86 15.72 5.47
N ILE A 269 14.02 15.30 4.53
CA ILE A 269 13.15 14.13 4.68
C ILE A 269 13.63 13.03 3.73
N CYS A 270 14.11 11.93 4.30
CA CYS A 270 14.52 10.74 3.56
C CYS A 270 13.31 9.81 3.35
N ALA A 271 12.64 9.94 2.20
CA ALA A 271 11.42 9.21 1.85
C ALA A 271 11.69 8.06 0.84
N VAL A 272 12.86 7.44 0.92
CA VAL A 272 13.22 6.28 0.08
C VAL A 272 12.76 4.98 0.71
N PRO A 273 12.54 3.89 -0.07
CA PRO A 273 12.26 2.58 0.47
C PRO A 273 13.48 2.03 1.24
N ASN A 274 13.24 1.10 2.19
CA ASN A 274 14.30 0.43 2.95
C ASN A 274 15.42 -0.15 2.06
N THR A 275 15.10 -0.57 0.82
CA THR A 275 16.12 -1.05 -0.15
C THR A 275 17.05 0.00 -0.70
N ALA A 276 16.75 1.27 -0.54
CA ALA A 276 17.51 2.38 -1.11
C ALA A 276 18.13 3.28 -0.05
N ILE A 277 18.06 2.87 1.23
CA ILE A 277 18.56 3.67 2.35
C ILE A 277 20.09 3.61 2.47
N GLY A 278 20.73 2.52 1.98
CA GLY A 278 22.16 2.30 2.11
C GLY A 278 23.02 3.42 1.50
N GLY A 279 24.02 3.88 2.21
CA GLY A 279 24.90 4.98 1.84
C GLY A 279 24.34 6.37 2.12
N LEU A 280 23.02 6.53 2.21
CA LEU A 280 22.40 7.85 2.43
C LEU A 280 22.65 8.39 3.83
N LEU A 281 22.72 7.51 4.83
CA LEU A 281 22.81 7.86 6.25
C LEU A 281 24.19 7.62 6.86
N ASP A 282 25.25 7.44 6.06
CA ASP A 282 26.58 7.02 6.58
C ASP A 282 27.15 7.97 7.65
N ASP A 283 26.79 9.25 7.62
CA ASP A 283 27.20 10.22 8.65
C ASP A 283 26.28 10.24 9.88
N LEU A 284 25.17 9.48 9.87
CA LEU A 284 24.26 9.39 11.00
C LEU A 284 24.81 8.42 12.06
N PRO A 285 24.88 8.77 13.35
CA PRO A 285 25.42 7.89 14.40
C PRO A 285 24.76 6.50 14.44
N GLU A 286 23.44 6.43 14.32
CA GLU A 286 22.66 5.18 14.36
C GLU A 286 22.47 4.50 12.98
N HIS A 287 23.20 4.91 11.93
CA HIS A 287 23.02 4.36 10.57
C HIS A 287 23.12 2.83 10.51
N ALA A 288 24.08 2.25 11.24
CA ALA A 288 24.28 0.80 11.22
C ALA A 288 23.05 0.03 11.73
N GLU A 289 22.38 0.54 12.77
CA GLU A 289 21.15 -0.06 13.32
C GLU A 289 20.00 0.06 12.34
N ILE A 290 19.84 1.23 11.71
CA ILE A 290 18.79 1.48 10.70
C ILE A 290 19.02 0.59 9.48
N TYR A 291 20.25 0.45 8.97
CA TYR A 291 20.55 -0.41 7.84
C TYR A 291 20.30 -1.89 8.17
N ALA A 292 20.74 -2.35 9.34
CA ALA A 292 20.48 -3.72 9.79
C ALA A 292 18.98 -4.01 9.94
N ALA A 293 18.22 -3.07 10.45
CA ALA A 293 16.77 -3.18 10.56
C ALA A 293 16.11 -3.19 9.18
N ALA A 294 16.51 -2.30 8.28
CA ALA A 294 16.00 -2.21 6.92
C ALA A 294 16.25 -3.49 6.09
N ASP A 295 17.43 -4.11 6.27
CA ASP A 295 17.77 -5.37 5.61
C ASP A 295 16.95 -6.56 6.15
N LYS A 296 16.79 -6.64 7.48
CA LYS A 296 16.02 -7.71 8.14
C LYS A 296 14.52 -7.65 7.87
N LEU A 297 13.96 -6.51 7.46
CA LEU A 297 12.55 -6.39 7.09
C LEU A 297 12.15 -7.33 5.95
N GLY A 298 13.09 -7.71 5.08
CA GLY A 298 12.80 -8.56 3.93
C GLY A 298 11.76 -7.97 2.97
N PHE A 299 11.22 -8.81 2.09
CA PHE A 299 10.26 -8.37 1.08
C PHE A 299 9.25 -9.45 0.74
N THR A 300 8.04 -9.01 0.42
CA THR A 300 6.98 -9.84 -0.12
C THR A 300 6.79 -9.52 -1.59
N PRO A 301 6.85 -10.53 -2.48
CA PRO A 301 6.57 -10.35 -3.89
C PRO A 301 5.07 -10.29 -4.16
N ILE A 302 4.67 -9.46 -5.13
CA ILE A 302 3.32 -9.41 -5.69
C ILE A 302 3.44 -9.51 -7.22
N VAL A 303 2.55 -10.29 -7.82
CA VAL A 303 2.36 -10.33 -9.27
C VAL A 303 0.98 -9.79 -9.59
N SER A 304 0.93 -8.82 -10.48
CA SER A 304 -0.32 -8.29 -11.03
C SER A 304 -0.35 -8.51 -12.54
N THR A 305 -1.50 -8.88 -13.07
CA THR A 305 -1.68 -9.04 -14.52
C THR A 305 -2.85 -8.20 -14.99
N ASN A 306 -2.59 -7.26 -15.88
CA ASN A 306 -3.63 -6.60 -16.64
C ASN A 306 -4.02 -7.50 -17.81
N LEU A 307 -5.16 -8.17 -17.69
CA LEU A 307 -5.65 -9.17 -18.62
C LEU A 307 -6.78 -8.59 -19.48
N TYR A 308 -6.55 -8.50 -20.78
CA TYR A 308 -7.54 -8.05 -21.76
C TYR A 308 -8.18 -9.25 -22.45
N LEU A 309 -9.48 -9.38 -22.35
CA LEU A 309 -10.27 -10.47 -22.95
C LEU A 309 -11.14 -9.96 -24.11
N ASP A 310 -11.48 -10.85 -25.03
CA ASP A 310 -12.39 -10.58 -26.15
C ASP A 310 -13.87 -10.55 -25.74
N ARG A 311 -14.18 -10.90 -24.50
CA ARG A 311 -15.54 -10.94 -23.94
C ARG A 311 -15.57 -10.70 -22.43
N PRO A 312 -16.70 -10.25 -21.85
CA PRO A 312 -16.78 -9.96 -20.43
C PRO A 312 -16.89 -11.20 -19.56
N LEU A 313 -16.29 -11.15 -18.38
CA LEU A 313 -16.59 -12.06 -17.26
C LEU A 313 -17.89 -11.59 -16.56
N LYS A 314 -18.72 -12.54 -16.11
CA LYS A 314 -19.92 -12.22 -15.31
C LYS A 314 -19.57 -12.01 -13.85
N THR A 315 -18.79 -10.96 -13.58
CA THR A 315 -18.44 -10.55 -12.21
C THR A 315 -19.69 -10.10 -11.44
N LYS A 316 -19.72 -10.33 -10.12
CA LYS A 316 -20.79 -9.86 -9.23
C LYS A 316 -20.53 -8.47 -8.66
N SER A 317 -19.26 -8.12 -8.51
CA SER A 317 -18.81 -6.84 -7.98
C SER A 317 -17.54 -6.39 -8.71
N ALA A 318 -17.13 -5.15 -8.48
CA ALA A 318 -15.87 -4.63 -9.02
C ALA A 318 -14.62 -5.37 -8.47
N MET A 319 -14.75 -5.98 -7.28
CA MET A 319 -13.70 -6.76 -6.63
C MET A 319 -14.24 -8.13 -6.25
N GLU A 320 -13.65 -9.18 -6.79
CA GLU A 320 -13.96 -10.57 -6.46
C GLU A 320 -12.74 -11.30 -5.91
N ALA A 321 -12.87 -11.91 -4.73
CA ALA A 321 -11.86 -12.84 -4.24
C ALA A 321 -12.13 -14.24 -4.77
N LEU A 322 -11.11 -14.93 -5.27
CA LEU A 322 -11.20 -16.31 -5.72
C LEU A 322 -10.89 -17.25 -4.55
N ILE A 323 -11.89 -18.01 -4.13
CA ILE A 323 -11.81 -18.86 -2.94
C ILE A 323 -11.44 -20.29 -3.34
N GLY A 324 -10.55 -20.91 -2.57
CA GLY A 324 -10.10 -22.27 -2.83
C GLY A 324 -8.59 -22.41 -3.01
N GLY A 325 -7.84 -21.46 -2.46
CA GLY A 325 -6.40 -21.60 -2.26
C GLY A 325 -5.60 -21.71 -3.56
N THR A 326 -5.77 -20.77 -4.42
CA THR A 326 -5.22 -20.87 -5.75
C THR A 326 -3.72 -20.59 -5.82
N GLY A 327 -3.19 -19.68 -5.00
CA GLY A 327 -1.80 -19.23 -5.11
C GLY A 327 -1.43 -18.66 -6.49
N VAL A 328 -2.41 -18.55 -7.39
CA VAL A 328 -2.24 -18.05 -8.77
C VAL A 328 -2.98 -16.74 -8.97
N ILE A 329 -4.20 -16.63 -8.44
CA ILE A 329 -4.99 -15.41 -8.38
C ILE A 329 -5.70 -15.36 -7.03
N ASP A 330 -5.51 -14.28 -6.28
CA ASP A 330 -6.24 -14.03 -5.05
C ASP A 330 -7.49 -13.19 -5.31
N GLN A 331 -7.36 -12.20 -6.20
CA GLN A 331 -8.39 -11.22 -6.49
C GLN A 331 -8.48 -10.93 -7.99
N VAL A 332 -9.70 -10.72 -8.44
CA VAL A 332 -10.07 -10.23 -9.77
C VAL A 332 -10.72 -8.88 -9.63
N PHE A 333 -10.17 -7.87 -10.26
CA PHE A 333 -10.71 -6.53 -10.33
C PHE A 333 -11.28 -6.26 -11.73
N ASP A 334 -12.58 -6.01 -11.80
CA ASP A 334 -13.27 -5.65 -13.03
C ASP A 334 -13.14 -4.14 -13.26
N ARG A 335 -12.25 -3.76 -14.15
CA ARG A 335 -11.87 -2.36 -14.38
C ARG A 335 -13.01 -1.54 -14.98
N GLN A 336 -13.91 -2.15 -15.78
CA GLN A 336 -15.07 -1.46 -16.29
C GLN A 336 -16.06 -1.09 -15.17
N ARG A 337 -16.24 -1.97 -14.19
CA ARG A 337 -17.05 -1.69 -13.00
C ARG A 337 -16.42 -0.66 -12.06
N MET A 338 -15.11 -0.41 -12.23
CA MET A 338 -14.37 0.62 -11.51
C MET A 338 -14.31 1.95 -12.31
N HIS A 339 -15.15 2.10 -13.32
CA HIS A 339 -15.20 3.26 -14.22
C HIS A 339 -13.92 3.49 -15.05
N GLN A 340 -13.06 2.49 -15.15
CA GLN A 340 -11.85 2.54 -15.98
C GLN A 340 -12.08 1.74 -17.25
N ARG A 341 -12.08 2.44 -18.40
CA ARG A 341 -12.40 1.83 -19.69
C ARG A 341 -11.19 1.11 -20.26
N ALA A 342 -11.44 -0.07 -20.83
CA ALA A 342 -10.51 -0.74 -21.73
C ALA A 342 -10.70 -0.22 -23.16
N PRO A 343 -9.74 -0.42 -24.06
CA PRO A 343 -9.89 -0.19 -25.50
C PRO A 343 -11.12 -0.91 -26.06
N ASP A 344 -11.71 -0.33 -27.11
CA ASP A 344 -12.94 -0.84 -27.73
C ASP A 344 -12.80 -2.32 -28.13
N GLY A 345 -13.85 -3.09 -27.85
CA GLY A 345 -13.89 -4.53 -28.14
C GLY A 345 -13.11 -5.40 -27.15
N THR A 346 -12.58 -4.83 -26.06
CA THR A 346 -11.87 -5.58 -25.02
C THR A 346 -12.46 -5.33 -23.63
N TRP A 347 -12.18 -6.26 -22.72
CA TRP A 347 -12.55 -6.18 -21.29
C TRP A 347 -11.30 -6.34 -20.43
N LEU A 348 -10.99 -5.33 -19.63
CA LEU A 348 -9.81 -5.30 -18.77
C LEU A 348 -10.11 -5.80 -17.36
N TYR A 349 -9.34 -6.80 -16.93
CA TYR A 349 -9.33 -7.31 -15.57
C TYR A 349 -7.92 -7.19 -14.99
N CYS A 350 -7.79 -6.64 -13.78
CA CYS A 350 -6.54 -6.73 -13.05
C CYS A 350 -6.62 -7.96 -12.12
N LEU A 351 -5.70 -8.88 -12.30
CA LEU A 351 -5.55 -10.09 -11.50
C LEU A 351 -4.38 -9.89 -10.55
N THR A 352 -4.57 -10.15 -9.26
CA THR A 352 -3.50 -9.97 -8.26
C THR A 352 -3.20 -11.28 -7.55
N THR A 353 -1.90 -11.54 -7.38
CA THR A 353 -1.37 -12.63 -6.55
C THR A 353 -0.45 -12.02 -5.51
N SER A 354 -0.87 -12.05 -4.26
CA SER A 354 -0.10 -11.62 -3.09
C SER A 354 0.77 -12.77 -2.59
N GLY A 355 1.91 -12.47 -1.96
CA GLY A 355 2.83 -13.53 -1.53
C GLY A 355 3.28 -14.42 -2.68
N ALA A 356 3.52 -13.84 -3.85
CA ALA A 356 3.73 -14.51 -5.12
C ALA A 356 5.13 -15.16 -5.23
N TYR A 357 5.57 -15.88 -4.19
CA TYR A 357 6.92 -16.42 -4.10
C TYR A 357 7.26 -17.43 -5.20
N GLU A 358 6.27 -18.16 -5.69
CA GLU A 358 6.45 -19.10 -6.81
C GLU A 358 6.25 -18.39 -8.16
N GLN A 359 5.20 -17.57 -8.27
CA GLN A 359 4.81 -16.93 -9.53
C GLN A 359 5.86 -15.95 -10.04
N ILE A 360 6.60 -15.31 -9.14
CA ILE A 360 7.62 -14.30 -9.50
C ILE A 360 8.73 -14.87 -10.41
N HIS A 361 8.98 -16.17 -10.34
CA HIS A 361 10.03 -16.85 -11.09
C HIS A 361 9.55 -17.43 -12.46
N LYS A 362 8.24 -17.54 -12.69
CA LYS A 362 7.67 -18.06 -13.94
C LYS A 362 7.80 -17.03 -15.07
N SER A 363 7.77 -17.47 -16.31
CA SER A 363 7.66 -16.57 -17.47
C SER A 363 6.29 -15.87 -17.48
N ASN A 364 6.18 -14.72 -18.18
CA ASN A 364 4.90 -14.01 -18.29
C ASN A 364 3.83 -14.85 -19.00
N SER A 365 4.24 -15.63 -20.02
CA SER A 365 3.33 -16.53 -20.74
C SER A 365 2.81 -17.68 -19.86
N GLU A 366 3.64 -18.26 -19.00
CA GLU A 366 3.21 -19.29 -18.03
C GLU A 366 2.21 -18.71 -17.04
N ILE A 367 2.47 -17.51 -16.50
CA ILE A 367 1.57 -16.83 -15.58
C ILE A 367 0.20 -16.58 -16.23
N VAL A 368 0.17 -16.03 -17.44
CA VAL A 368 -1.09 -15.75 -18.16
C VAL A 368 -1.84 -17.04 -18.45
N ALA A 369 -1.16 -18.12 -18.86
CA ALA A 369 -1.79 -19.40 -19.13
C ALA A 369 -2.43 -20.01 -17.88
N GLU A 370 -1.70 -20.08 -16.76
CA GLU A 370 -2.23 -20.56 -15.47
C GLU A 370 -3.41 -19.74 -14.98
N GLN A 371 -3.32 -18.40 -15.13
CA GLN A 371 -4.39 -17.49 -14.76
C GLN A 371 -5.64 -17.70 -15.61
N MET A 372 -5.50 -17.91 -16.92
CA MET A 372 -6.64 -18.21 -17.79
C MET A 372 -7.29 -19.56 -17.48
N ASP A 373 -6.50 -20.57 -17.14
CA ASP A 373 -7.05 -21.85 -16.71
C ASP A 373 -7.86 -21.73 -15.43
N LEU A 374 -7.40 -20.84 -14.53
CA LEU A 374 -8.12 -20.54 -13.32
C LEU A 374 -9.39 -19.73 -13.62
N ILE A 375 -9.32 -18.70 -14.44
CA ILE A 375 -10.47 -17.90 -14.86
C ILE A 375 -11.56 -18.80 -15.45
N ARG A 376 -11.23 -19.74 -16.34
CA ARG A 376 -12.19 -20.68 -16.91
C ARG A 376 -12.88 -21.55 -15.86
N ARG A 377 -12.17 -21.95 -14.81
CA ARG A 377 -12.76 -22.74 -13.70
C ARG A 377 -13.71 -21.92 -12.83
N TYR A 378 -13.43 -20.63 -12.61
CA TYR A 378 -14.24 -19.76 -11.77
C TYR A 378 -15.33 -19.01 -12.52
N TYR A 379 -15.17 -18.86 -13.84
CA TYR A 379 -16.12 -18.21 -14.74
C TYR A 379 -16.43 -19.16 -15.92
N PRO A 380 -17.32 -20.13 -15.73
CA PRO A 380 -17.63 -21.13 -16.78
C PRO A 380 -18.07 -20.50 -18.11
N GLU A 381 -18.67 -19.31 -18.07
CA GLU A 381 -19.05 -18.54 -19.25
C GLU A 381 -17.85 -18.00 -20.04
N ALA A 382 -16.68 -18.01 -19.45
CA ALA A 382 -15.42 -17.61 -20.13
C ALA A 382 -14.66 -18.79 -20.73
N ALA A 383 -15.29 -19.98 -20.88
CA ALA A 383 -14.64 -21.16 -21.45
C ALA A 383 -13.97 -20.89 -22.81
N ASP A 384 -14.67 -20.12 -23.67
CA ASP A 384 -14.20 -19.74 -25.01
C ASP A 384 -13.52 -18.36 -25.07
N ALA A 385 -13.30 -17.72 -23.92
CA ALA A 385 -12.66 -16.41 -23.89
C ALA A 385 -11.22 -16.47 -24.38
N GLN A 386 -10.86 -15.53 -25.24
CA GLN A 386 -9.51 -15.38 -25.78
C GLN A 386 -8.79 -14.22 -25.11
N VAL A 387 -7.52 -14.40 -24.84
CA VAL A 387 -6.64 -13.34 -24.35
C VAL A 387 -6.24 -12.48 -25.53
N VAL A 388 -6.64 -11.21 -25.50
CA VAL A 388 -6.22 -10.18 -26.48
C VAL A 388 -4.83 -9.69 -26.12
N ALA A 389 -4.61 -9.39 -24.85
CA ALA A 389 -3.29 -9.04 -24.29
C ALA A 389 -3.21 -9.44 -22.81
N GLY A 390 -2.00 -9.76 -22.35
CA GLY A 390 -1.73 -10.08 -20.94
C GLY A 390 -0.44 -9.40 -20.49
N HIS A 391 -0.57 -8.27 -19.79
CA HIS A 391 0.57 -7.52 -19.29
C HIS A 391 0.85 -7.88 -17.84
N VAL A 392 1.94 -8.64 -17.61
CA VAL A 392 2.34 -9.12 -16.27
C VAL A 392 3.34 -8.17 -15.65
N VAL A 393 3.01 -7.65 -14.48
CA VAL A 393 3.87 -6.81 -13.65
C VAL A 393 4.37 -7.62 -12.46
N LYS A 394 5.65 -7.90 -12.44
CA LYS A 394 6.32 -8.61 -11.36
C LYS A 394 6.99 -7.61 -10.43
N MET A 395 6.57 -7.60 -9.18
CA MET A 395 7.16 -6.75 -8.14
C MET A 395 7.80 -7.63 -7.06
N PRO A 396 9.08 -8.01 -7.18
CA PRO A 396 9.74 -8.87 -6.20
C PRO A 396 9.91 -8.20 -4.82
N LYS A 397 9.86 -6.88 -4.79
CA LYS A 397 9.96 -6.05 -3.57
C LYS A 397 8.74 -5.12 -3.48
N ALA A 398 7.54 -5.71 -3.51
CA ALA A 398 6.30 -4.94 -3.51
C ALA A 398 6.05 -4.26 -2.17
N THR A 399 6.19 -4.99 -1.07
CA THR A 399 6.12 -4.47 0.30
C THR A 399 7.28 -5.04 1.12
N PHE A 400 7.57 -4.46 2.28
CA PHE A 400 8.40 -5.18 3.25
C PHE A 400 7.60 -6.37 3.81
N SER A 401 8.30 -7.44 4.19
CA SER A 401 7.65 -8.66 4.68
C SER A 401 7.10 -8.45 6.10
N GLN A 402 5.87 -8.86 6.31
CA GLN A 402 5.15 -8.68 7.58
C GLN A 402 5.07 -9.98 8.38
N VAL A 403 6.19 -10.68 8.46
CA VAL A 403 6.37 -11.91 9.22
C VAL A 403 6.68 -11.63 10.69
N LEU A 404 6.80 -12.67 11.50
CA LEU A 404 7.11 -12.54 12.92
C LEU A 404 8.37 -11.70 13.17
N GLY A 405 8.25 -10.75 14.11
CA GLY A 405 9.37 -9.90 14.57
C GLY A 405 9.68 -8.70 13.69
N THR A 406 9.15 -8.61 12.47
CA THR A 406 9.48 -7.49 11.56
C THR A 406 8.89 -6.16 11.99
N ASP A 407 7.73 -6.14 12.65
CA ASP A 407 7.12 -4.89 13.11
C ASP A 407 8.02 -4.12 14.10
N ASN A 408 8.74 -4.84 14.95
CA ASN A 408 9.68 -4.25 15.91
C ASN A 408 10.94 -3.66 15.26
N LEU A 409 11.25 -4.04 14.02
CA LEU A 409 12.40 -3.54 13.27
C LEU A 409 12.13 -2.19 12.59
N ARG A 410 10.88 -1.76 12.53
CA ARG A 410 10.50 -0.50 11.87
C ARG A 410 11.00 0.69 12.67
N PRO A 411 11.93 1.52 12.13
CA PRO A 411 12.39 2.73 12.80
C PRO A 411 11.28 3.78 12.91
N GLY A 412 11.41 4.68 13.89
CA GLY A 412 10.57 5.89 13.92
C GLY A 412 10.92 6.86 12.79
N GLN A 413 10.16 7.94 12.66
CA GLN A 413 10.46 8.99 11.68
C GLN A 413 11.62 9.88 12.14
N ARG A 414 11.77 10.12 13.44
CA ARG A 414 12.84 10.94 14.02
C ARG A 414 14.15 10.19 14.04
N THR A 415 15.24 10.88 13.71
CA THR A 415 16.63 10.42 13.89
C THR A 415 17.28 11.16 15.05
N SER A 416 18.52 10.82 15.39
CA SER A 416 19.35 11.58 16.35
C SER A 416 19.70 12.98 15.82
N VAL A 417 19.62 13.23 14.51
CA VAL A 417 19.82 14.52 13.88
C VAL A 417 18.48 15.26 13.82
N PRO A 418 18.30 16.37 14.55
CA PRO A 418 16.98 16.99 14.75
C PRO A 418 16.25 17.37 13.46
N ASN A 419 16.97 17.84 12.44
CA ASN A 419 16.43 18.31 11.17
C ASN A 419 16.47 17.22 10.05
N LEU A 420 16.68 15.94 10.43
CA LEU A 420 16.63 14.80 9.50
C LEU A 420 15.52 13.83 9.94
N MET A 421 14.56 13.59 9.04
CA MET A 421 13.48 12.64 9.26
C MET A 421 13.49 11.52 8.23
N LEU A 422 13.06 10.33 8.67
CA LEU A 422 12.77 9.19 7.79
C LEU A 422 11.28 9.16 7.47
N ALA A 423 10.93 8.80 6.23
CA ALA A 423 9.54 8.55 5.82
C ALA A 423 9.46 7.33 4.90
N GLY A 424 8.28 6.77 4.75
CA GLY A 424 8.00 5.59 3.94
C GLY A 424 7.23 4.54 4.74
N ASP A 425 6.55 3.65 4.04
CA ASP A 425 5.74 2.58 4.62
C ASP A 425 6.50 1.63 5.56
N TRP A 426 7.80 1.54 5.42
CA TRP A 426 8.69 0.73 6.24
C TRP A 426 9.05 1.37 7.59
N THR A 427 8.77 2.66 7.81
CA THR A 427 8.91 3.32 9.11
C THR A 427 7.67 3.08 9.98
N ARG A 428 7.79 3.23 11.30
CA ARG A 428 6.73 2.88 12.25
C ARG A 428 5.56 3.83 12.18
N THR A 429 4.38 3.29 11.84
CA THR A 429 3.10 3.99 11.81
C THR A 429 2.02 3.14 12.49
N ASP A 430 0.76 3.59 12.45
CA ASP A 430 -0.38 2.83 12.98
C ASP A 430 -0.87 1.74 12.02
N TRP A 431 -0.27 1.65 10.83
CA TRP A 431 -0.64 0.75 9.75
C TRP A 431 0.53 -0.14 9.33
N CYS A 432 0.19 -1.27 8.77
CA CYS A 432 1.11 -2.16 8.09
C CYS A 432 1.65 -1.54 6.78
N ALA A 433 2.31 -2.32 5.93
CA ALA A 433 2.87 -1.86 4.65
C ALA A 433 1.77 -1.43 3.65
N THR A 434 1.27 -0.23 3.79
CA THR A 434 0.18 0.34 2.99
C THR A 434 0.51 1.73 2.49
N MET A 435 -0.31 2.23 1.56
CA MET A 435 -0.25 3.64 1.11
C MET A 435 -0.52 4.61 2.26
N GLU A 436 -1.45 4.28 3.16
CA GLU A 436 -1.70 5.07 4.37
C GLU A 436 -0.46 5.16 5.25
N SER A 437 0.24 4.04 5.46
CA SER A 437 1.48 4.03 6.23
C SER A 437 2.54 4.95 5.63
N ALA A 438 2.70 4.92 4.30
CA ALA A 438 3.64 5.80 3.59
C ALA A 438 3.29 7.28 3.81
N VAL A 439 2.03 7.65 3.63
CA VAL A 439 1.57 9.04 3.76
C VAL A 439 1.56 9.49 5.23
N GLN A 440 1.13 8.62 6.17
CA GLN A 440 1.15 8.92 7.60
C GLN A 440 2.58 9.16 8.11
N SER A 441 3.56 8.41 7.61
CA SER A 441 4.97 8.62 7.96
C SER A 441 5.46 10.00 7.51
N ALA A 442 5.04 10.44 6.33
CA ALA A 442 5.34 11.78 5.81
C ALA A 442 4.67 12.89 6.64
N GLU A 443 3.39 12.70 7.01
CA GLU A 443 2.67 13.61 7.88
C GLU A 443 3.41 13.83 9.20
N ARG A 444 3.79 12.73 9.87
CA ARG A 444 4.55 12.77 11.13
C ARG A 444 5.92 13.45 10.96
N ALA A 445 6.62 13.20 9.85
CA ALA A 445 7.91 13.80 9.56
C ALA A 445 7.77 15.33 9.34
N VAL A 446 6.81 15.76 8.55
CA VAL A 446 6.54 17.18 8.28
C VAL A 446 6.12 17.92 9.55
N GLU A 447 5.15 17.37 10.29
CA GLU A 447 4.71 17.97 11.56
C GLU A 447 5.85 18.11 12.56
N ALA A 448 6.73 17.10 12.65
CA ALA A 448 7.89 17.13 13.53
C ALA A 448 8.89 18.23 13.17
N LEU A 449 9.12 18.47 11.88
CA LEU A 449 10.05 19.48 11.40
C LEU A 449 9.46 20.90 11.49
N LEU A 450 8.17 21.06 11.18
CA LEU A 450 7.50 22.36 11.26
C LEU A 450 7.29 22.85 12.71
N ALA A 451 7.20 21.91 13.67
CA ALA A 451 7.10 22.24 15.09
C ALA A 451 8.45 22.68 15.72
N GLN A 452 9.56 22.52 15.03
CA GLN A 452 10.87 22.97 15.51
C GLN A 452 11.00 24.49 15.33
N PRO A 453 11.60 25.21 16.30
CA PRO A 453 11.93 26.61 16.12
C PRO A 453 12.88 26.78 14.93
N GLU A 454 12.80 27.94 14.30
CA GLU A 454 13.76 28.29 13.24
C GLU A 454 15.19 28.21 13.79
N PRO A 455 16.14 27.62 13.03
CA PRO A 455 17.54 27.64 13.42
C PRO A 455 18.00 29.08 13.59
N ASP A 456 18.67 29.38 14.70
CA ASP A 456 19.20 30.70 15.01
C ASP A 456 20.31 31.04 13.99
N ARG A 457 19.97 31.74 12.91
CA ARG A 457 20.92 32.17 11.87
C ARG A 457 21.83 33.33 12.32
N ALA A 458 21.96 33.53 13.63
CA ALA A 458 22.87 34.51 14.18
C ALA A 458 24.31 34.04 14.16
N GLY A 459 25.00 34.21 13.03
CA GLY A 459 26.43 33.88 12.96
C GLY A 459 27.11 33.85 11.59
N SER A 460 26.61 34.57 10.59
CA SER A 460 27.41 34.85 9.38
C SER A 460 27.46 36.36 9.13
N ARG A 461 28.28 36.99 9.90
CA ARG A 461 28.84 38.30 9.53
C ARG A 461 30.29 38.16 9.10
#